data_ca77c1dac52cb832857e390354439e8e
#
_entry.id   ca77c1dac52cb832857e390354439e8e
#
_cell.length_a   1.000
_cell.length_b   1.000
_cell.length_c   1.000
_cell.angle_alpha   90.00
_cell.angle_beta   90.00
_cell.angle_gamma   90.00
#
_symmetry.space_group_name_H-M   'P 1'
#
loop_
_entity.id
_entity.type
_entity.pdbx_description
1 polymer ?
#
loop_
_entity_poly.entity_id
_entity_poly.type
_entity_poly.pdbx_seq_one_letter_code
_entity_poly.pdbx_strand_id
1 'polypeptide(L)'
;RGLGDVYKRQPLVAFTFDDGFMECHSMIAPVLEQFGVNAAFFINPNFANGDDVYIQNFTNNIVLTPGKTPMRWKEIRDLHERGHIIGAHTMDHYMINDSNWVELDKQIGCCKSVIEQELSTSCEYFAFPYGRLEHANQSSIDIACKYYKYVFSQSDYKHYFSFGGRVINRRHFEPFWPVKHVSYFLSCHKK
;
A
#
# COMPACT_ATOMS: atom_id res chain seq x y z
N ARG A 1 -32.50 -1.33 23.77
CA ARG A 1 -31.14 -0.98 23.25
C ARG A 1 -31.05 -1.58 21.88
N GLY A 2 -31.06 -0.74 20.82
CA GLY A 2 -31.14 -1.23 19.44
C GLY A 2 -29.81 -1.77 18.90
N LEU A 3 -29.89 -2.58 17.85
CA LEU A 3 -28.77 -3.17 17.10
C LEU A 3 -27.70 -2.13 16.68
N GLY A 4 -28.06 -0.84 16.58
CA GLY A 4 -27.14 0.25 16.25
C GLY A 4 -26.01 0.49 17.26
N ASP A 5 -26.18 0.12 18.53
CA ASP A 5 -25.13 0.29 19.56
C ASP A 5 -24.08 -0.82 19.53
N VAL A 6 -24.40 -1.99 18.97
CA VAL A 6 -23.49 -3.13 18.83
C VAL A 6 -22.51 -2.86 17.68
N TYR A 7 -22.98 -2.30 16.57
CA TYR A 7 -22.15 -1.96 15.41
C TYR A 7 -21.14 -0.83 15.69
N LYS A 8 -21.45 0.11 16.57
CA LYS A 8 -20.55 1.21 16.96
C LYS A 8 -19.32 0.76 17.78
N ARG A 9 -19.31 -0.49 18.27
CA ARG A 9 -18.22 -1.03 19.09
C ARG A 9 -17.33 -2.04 18.39
N GLN A 10 -17.63 -2.39 17.14
CA GLN A 10 -16.78 -3.29 16.38
C GLN A 10 -15.57 -2.54 15.82
N PRO A 11 -14.36 -3.07 15.93
CA PRO A 11 -13.19 -2.46 15.31
C PRO A 11 -13.36 -2.48 13.80
N LEU A 12 -13.13 -1.32 13.16
CA LEU A 12 -13.07 -1.23 11.72
C LEU A 12 -11.70 -1.74 11.26
N VAL A 13 -11.68 -2.64 10.30
CA VAL A 13 -10.47 -3.19 9.69
C VAL A 13 -10.49 -2.87 8.20
N ALA A 14 -9.40 -2.33 7.70
CA ALA A 14 -9.15 -2.14 6.28
C ALA A 14 -7.91 -2.95 5.88
N PHE A 15 -8.01 -3.65 4.76
CA PHE A 15 -6.91 -4.44 4.22
C PHE A 15 -6.13 -3.64 3.18
N THR A 16 -4.80 -3.75 3.23
CA THR A 16 -3.92 -3.14 2.25
C THR A 16 -2.84 -4.14 1.84
N PHE A 17 -2.45 -4.10 0.57
CA PHE A 17 -1.43 -4.97 -0.01
C PHE A 17 -0.49 -4.13 -0.84
N ASP A 18 0.80 -4.35 -0.67
CA ASP A 18 1.85 -3.56 -1.32
C ASP A 18 2.43 -4.32 -2.54
N ASP A 19 3.29 -3.67 -3.32
CA ASP A 19 4.09 -4.14 -4.44
C ASP A 19 3.34 -4.45 -5.75
N GLY A 20 2.05 -4.74 -5.71
CA GLY A 20 1.27 -4.99 -6.92
C GLY A 20 1.53 -6.36 -7.57
N PHE A 21 1.77 -7.40 -6.79
CA PHE A 21 1.91 -8.77 -7.29
C PHE A 21 0.63 -9.31 -7.92
N MET A 22 0.77 -10.21 -8.91
CA MET A 22 -0.35 -10.84 -9.61
C MET A 22 -1.34 -11.53 -8.66
N GLU A 23 -0.88 -12.06 -7.53
CA GLU A 23 -1.73 -12.70 -6.53
C GLU A 23 -2.74 -11.75 -5.91
N CYS A 24 -2.49 -10.44 -5.93
CA CYS A 24 -3.47 -9.44 -5.50
C CYS A 24 -4.76 -9.54 -6.32
N HIS A 25 -4.63 -9.70 -7.64
CA HIS A 25 -5.75 -9.85 -8.55
C HIS A 25 -6.31 -11.28 -8.56
N SER A 26 -5.43 -12.29 -8.69
CA SER A 26 -5.84 -13.67 -8.97
C SER A 26 -6.31 -14.45 -7.73
N MET A 27 -5.89 -14.05 -6.53
CA MET A 27 -6.16 -14.78 -5.31
C MET A 27 -6.78 -13.92 -4.20
N ILE A 28 -6.18 -12.76 -3.91
CA ILE A 28 -6.54 -11.96 -2.73
C ILE A 28 -7.89 -11.27 -2.93
N ALA A 29 -8.06 -10.52 -4.01
CA ALA A 29 -9.29 -9.79 -4.28
C ALA A 29 -10.52 -10.73 -4.35
N PRO A 30 -10.48 -11.87 -5.07
CA PRO A 30 -11.60 -12.80 -5.08
C PRO A 30 -12.00 -13.33 -3.70
N VAL A 31 -11.04 -13.54 -2.80
CA VAL A 31 -11.34 -13.98 -1.41
C VAL A 31 -12.03 -12.85 -0.64
N LEU A 32 -11.51 -11.64 -0.69
CA LEU A 32 -12.11 -10.49 0.01
C LEU A 32 -13.53 -10.19 -0.47
N GLU A 33 -13.76 -10.27 -1.77
CA GLU A 33 -15.05 -10.02 -2.40
C GLU A 33 -16.13 -11.03 -1.97
N GLN A 34 -15.76 -12.29 -1.69
CA GLN A 34 -16.69 -13.29 -1.12
C GLN A 34 -17.27 -12.83 0.23
N PHE A 35 -16.54 -11.98 0.95
CA PHE A 35 -16.98 -11.39 2.21
C PHE A 35 -17.54 -9.97 2.07
N GLY A 36 -17.70 -9.47 0.84
CA GLY A 36 -18.15 -8.11 0.57
C GLY A 36 -17.16 -7.03 1.03
N VAL A 37 -15.86 -7.35 1.03
CA VAL A 37 -14.78 -6.49 1.50
C VAL A 37 -13.94 -6.03 0.32
N ASN A 38 -13.67 -4.73 0.22
CA ASN A 38 -12.65 -4.20 -0.69
C ASN A 38 -11.31 -3.99 0.06
N ALA A 39 -10.25 -3.74 -0.71
CA ALA A 39 -8.92 -3.46 -0.18
C ALA A 39 -8.25 -2.32 -0.95
N ALA A 40 -7.13 -1.81 -0.41
CA ALA A 40 -6.23 -0.94 -1.14
C ALA A 40 -4.99 -1.74 -1.60
N PHE A 41 -4.68 -1.63 -2.89
CA PHE A 41 -3.49 -2.22 -3.51
C PHE A 41 -2.53 -1.11 -3.90
N PHE A 42 -1.36 -1.09 -3.28
CA PHE A 42 -0.32 -0.10 -3.56
C PHE A 42 0.66 -0.68 -4.58
N ILE A 43 0.81 0.00 -5.70
CA ILE A 43 1.53 -0.53 -6.86
C ILE A 43 2.78 0.28 -7.21
N ASN A 44 3.74 -0.38 -7.83
CA ASN A 44 4.93 0.21 -8.43
C ASN A 44 4.76 0.24 -9.95
N PRO A 45 4.55 1.41 -10.59
CA PRO A 45 4.33 1.50 -12.04
C PRO A 45 5.42 0.86 -12.88
N ASN A 46 6.70 1.02 -12.51
CA ASN A 46 7.78 0.40 -13.27
C ASN A 46 7.79 -1.13 -13.15
N PHE A 47 7.30 -1.71 -12.06
CA PHE A 47 7.11 -3.16 -11.96
C PHE A 47 5.96 -3.63 -12.86
N ALA A 48 4.83 -2.88 -12.89
CA ALA A 48 3.71 -3.18 -13.79
C ALA A 48 4.09 -3.08 -15.28
N ASN A 49 5.01 -2.18 -15.65
CA ASN A 49 5.50 -1.98 -17.02
C ASN A 49 6.75 -2.81 -17.36
N GLY A 50 7.43 -3.38 -16.35
CA GLY A 50 8.74 -3.99 -16.51
C GLY A 50 8.78 -5.15 -17.51
N ASP A 51 9.90 -5.28 -18.21
CA ASP A 51 10.25 -6.48 -18.96
C ASP A 51 10.75 -7.59 -18.00
N ASP A 52 11.06 -8.75 -18.54
CA ASP A 52 11.48 -9.91 -17.75
C ASP A 52 12.75 -9.63 -16.94
N VAL A 53 13.67 -8.83 -17.48
CA VAL A 53 14.93 -8.47 -16.80
C VAL A 53 14.63 -7.57 -15.60
N TYR A 54 13.80 -6.57 -15.78
CA TYR A 54 13.38 -5.69 -14.69
C TYR A 54 12.61 -6.47 -13.61
N ILE A 55 11.65 -7.32 -14.01
CA ILE A 55 10.87 -8.15 -13.09
C ILE A 55 11.75 -9.05 -12.25
N GLN A 56 12.73 -9.75 -12.88
CA GLN A 56 13.68 -10.58 -12.15
C GLN A 56 14.53 -9.79 -11.17
N ASN A 57 15.04 -8.62 -11.59
CA ASN A 57 15.80 -7.76 -10.69
C ASN A 57 14.95 -7.26 -9.52
N PHE A 58 13.72 -6.80 -9.80
CA PHE A 58 12.79 -6.30 -8.78
C PHE A 58 12.47 -7.40 -7.75
N THR A 59 12.09 -8.59 -8.20
CA THR A 59 11.68 -9.67 -7.31
C THR A 59 12.85 -10.32 -6.55
N ASN A 60 14.02 -10.44 -7.18
CA ASN A 60 15.16 -11.10 -6.56
C ASN A 60 15.99 -10.17 -5.65
N ASN A 61 16.10 -8.88 -6.00
CA ASN A 61 17.07 -7.99 -5.37
C ASN A 61 16.42 -6.83 -4.58
N ILE A 62 15.19 -6.43 -4.92
CA ILE A 62 14.53 -5.30 -4.27
C ILE A 62 13.54 -5.80 -3.21
N VAL A 63 12.54 -6.59 -3.60
CA VAL A 63 11.49 -7.07 -2.67
C VAL A 63 11.74 -8.47 -2.12
N LEU A 64 12.79 -9.16 -2.58
CA LEU A 64 13.25 -10.47 -2.11
C LEU A 64 12.16 -11.56 -2.16
N THR A 65 11.36 -11.54 -3.21
CA THR A 65 10.27 -12.49 -3.47
C THR A 65 10.43 -13.17 -4.84
N PRO A 66 11.46 -14.00 -5.03
CA PRO A 66 11.78 -14.57 -6.33
C PRO A 66 10.60 -15.38 -6.90
N GLY A 67 10.39 -15.29 -8.21
CA GLY A 67 9.32 -15.98 -8.93
C GLY A 67 7.96 -15.30 -8.92
N LYS A 68 7.81 -14.17 -8.21
CA LYS A 68 6.61 -13.35 -8.29
C LYS A 68 6.53 -12.58 -9.61
N THR A 69 5.32 -12.31 -10.05
CA THR A 69 5.06 -11.52 -11.26
C THR A 69 4.16 -10.32 -10.94
N PRO A 70 4.28 -9.20 -11.69
CA PRO A 70 3.42 -8.05 -11.48
C PRO A 70 2.01 -8.27 -12.03
N MET A 71 1.04 -7.61 -11.43
CA MET A 71 -0.16 -7.22 -12.18
C MET A 71 0.24 -6.27 -13.30
N ARG A 72 -0.33 -6.46 -14.49
CA ARG A 72 -0.26 -5.48 -15.57
C ARG A 72 -1.42 -4.48 -15.45
N TRP A 73 -1.39 -3.42 -16.21
CA TRP A 73 -2.44 -2.39 -16.14
C TRP A 73 -3.85 -2.94 -16.41
N LYS A 74 -3.95 -4.04 -17.15
CA LYS A 74 -5.24 -4.72 -17.37
C LYS A 74 -5.82 -5.22 -16.04
N GLU A 75 -5.04 -5.93 -15.26
CA GLU A 75 -5.46 -6.49 -13.96
C GLU A 75 -5.67 -5.37 -12.92
N ILE A 76 -4.84 -4.33 -12.96
CA ILE A 76 -4.96 -3.17 -12.06
C ILE A 76 -6.24 -2.40 -12.36
N ARG A 77 -6.59 -2.18 -13.63
CA ARG A 77 -7.87 -1.56 -14.02
C ARG A 77 -9.07 -2.41 -13.61
N ASP A 78 -9.00 -3.73 -13.79
CA ASP A 78 -10.06 -4.63 -13.37
C ASP A 78 -10.31 -4.55 -11.87
N LEU A 79 -9.25 -4.53 -11.04
CA LEU A 79 -9.39 -4.32 -9.58
C LEU A 79 -10.06 -2.98 -9.25
N HIS A 80 -9.70 -1.92 -9.94
CA HIS A 80 -10.29 -0.59 -9.75
C HIS A 80 -11.79 -0.60 -10.11
N GLU A 81 -12.15 -1.18 -11.26
CA GLU A 81 -13.54 -1.31 -11.73
C GLU A 81 -14.41 -2.16 -10.78
N ARG A 82 -13.81 -3.13 -10.10
CA ARG A 82 -14.45 -3.95 -9.06
C ARG A 82 -14.57 -3.25 -7.69
N GLY A 83 -14.14 -1.98 -7.58
CA GLY A 83 -14.29 -1.15 -6.39
C GLY A 83 -13.17 -1.26 -5.37
N HIS A 84 -12.05 -1.85 -5.74
CA HIS A 84 -10.82 -1.77 -4.93
C HIS A 84 -10.13 -0.42 -5.12
N ILE A 85 -9.36 -0.02 -4.11
CA ILE A 85 -8.56 1.20 -4.15
C ILE A 85 -7.20 0.87 -4.76
N ILE A 86 -6.77 1.64 -5.75
CA ILE A 86 -5.40 1.59 -6.26
C ILE A 86 -4.64 2.78 -5.70
N GLY A 87 -3.54 2.50 -5.02
CA GLY A 87 -2.64 3.50 -4.45
C GLY A 87 -1.22 3.38 -5.00
N ALA A 88 -0.40 4.37 -4.69
CA ALA A 88 0.99 4.47 -5.15
C ALA A 88 1.98 3.92 -4.12
N HIS A 89 3.06 3.27 -4.61
CA HIS A 89 4.14 2.69 -3.79
C HIS A 89 5.54 3.07 -4.29
N THR A 90 5.71 4.28 -4.79
CA THR A 90 6.83 4.77 -5.60
C THR A 90 6.94 4.11 -6.97
N MET A 91 7.74 4.67 -7.87
CA MET A 91 7.93 4.10 -9.21
C MET A 91 8.60 2.71 -9.16
N ASP A 92 9.62 2.56 -8.28
CA ASP A 92 10.56 1.45 -8.26
C ASP A 92 10.71 0.76 -6.90
N HIS A 93 9.74 0.88 -5.99
CA HIS A 93 9.91 0.48 -4.58
C HIS A 93 11.10 1.17 -3.92
N TYR A 94 11.30 2.46 -4.25
CA TYR A 94 12.45 3.25 -3.82
C TYR A 94 12.35 3.61 -2.34
N MET A 95 13.47 3.45 -1.60
CA MET A 95 13.55 3.85 -0.19
C MET A 95 13.62 5.38 -0.08
N ILE A 96 12.58 6.00 0.44
CA ILE A 96 12.38 7.46 0.41
C ILE A 96 13.00 8.21 1.60
N ASN A 97 14.04 7.67 2.22
CA ASN A 97 14.82 8.38 3.25
C ASN A 97 15.92 9.27 2.68
N ASP A 98 16.02 9.36 1.36
CA ASP A 98 16.92 10.25 0.64
C ASP A 98 16.51 11.73 0.86
N SER A 99 17.47 12.64 0.72
CA SER A 99 17.24 14.09 0.69
C SER A 99 17.28 14.68 -0.73
N ASN A 100 17.48 13.85 -1.76
CA ASN A 100 17.45 14.27 -3.15
C ASN A 100 16.00 14.54 -3.61
N TRP A 101 15.60 15.80 -3.57
CA TRP A 101 14.26 16.25 -3.96
C TRP A 101 13.85 15.85 -5.37
N VAL A 102 14.77 15.86 -6.32
CA VAL A 102 14.50 15.50 -7.72
C VAL A 102 14.12 14.03 -7.82
N GLU A 103 14.87 13.16 -7.15
CA GLU A 103 14.58 11.73 -7.15
C GLU A 103 13.30 11.41 -6.34
N LEU A 104 13.11 12.05 -5.20
CA LEU A 104 11.88 11.90 -4.42
C LEU A 104 10.64 12.35 -5.20
N ASP A 105 10.70 13.50 -5.87
CA ASP A 105 9.58 13.99 -6.70
C ASP A 105 9.28 13.05 -7.87
N LYS A 106 10.31 12.49 -8.50
CA LYS A 106 10.16 11.47 -9.55
C LYS A 106 9.53 10.18 -8.98
N GLN A 107 10.04 9.66 -7.88
CA GLN A 107 9.57 8.40 -7.30
C GLN A 107 8.15 8.53 -6.72
N ILE A 108 7.79 9.67 -6.16
CA ILE A 108 6.50 9.90 -5.49
C ILE A 108 5.52 10.59 -6.44
N GLY A 109 5.92 11.70 -7.07
CA GLY A 109 5.04 12.53 -7.91
C GLY A 109 4.74 11.88 -9.27
N CYS A 110 5.77 11.39 -10.00
CA CYS A 110 5.52 10.69 -11.27
C CYS A 110 4.73 9.40 -11.08
N CYS A 111 4.91 8.70 -9.94
CA CYS A 111 4.11 7.52 -9.61
C CYS A 111 2.61 7.84 -9.64
N LYS A 112 2.20 8.95 -9.01
CA LYS A 112 0.82 9.45 -9.07
C LYS A 112 0.37 9.67 -10.50
N SER A 113 1.14 10.42 -11.27
CA SER A 113 0.79 10.81 -12.64
C SER A 113 0.58 9.60 -13.56
N VAL A 114 1.45 8.58 -13.45
CA VAL A 114 1.32 7.34 -14.23
C VAL A 114 0.05 6.58 -13.85
N ILE A 115 -0.22 6.40 -12.56
CA ILE A 115 -1.43 5.71 -12.10
C ILE A 115 -2.70 6.45 -12.56
N GLU A 116 -2.74 7.77 -12.43
CA GLU A 116 -3.89 8.59 -12.85
C GLU A 116 -4.11 8.53 -14.36
N GLN A 117 -3.04 8.53 -15.13
CA GLN A 117 -3.13 8.38 -16.59
C GLN A 117 -3.69 7.01 -16.99
N GLU A 118 -3.21 5.93 -16.36
CA GLU A 118 -3.62 4.56 -16.69
C GLU A 118 -5.05 4.24 -16.25
N LEU A 119 -5.50 4.81 -15.14
CA LEU A 119 -6.83 4.56 -14.57
C LEU A 119 -7.86 5.63 -14.94
N SER A 120 -7.44 6.76 -15.50
CA SER A 120 -8.29 7.93 -15.77
C SER A 120 -9.08 8.41 -14.53
N THR A 121 -8.47 8.28 -13.34
CA THR A 121 -9.06 8.66 -12.06
C THR A 121 -8.00 9.20 -11.11
N SER A 122 -8.40 9.92 -10.06
CA SER A 122 -7.46 10.46 -9.08
C SER A 122 -6.86 9.36 -8.19
N CYS A 123 -5.53 9.37 -8.02
CA CYS A 123 -4.82 8.54 -7.07
C CYS A 123 -4.54 9.34 -5.79
N GLU A 124 -5.34 9.10 -4.75
CA GLU A 124 -5.26 9.85 -3.48
C GLU A 124 -4.41 9.17 -2.40
N TYR A 125 -4.00 7.92 -2.60
CA TYR A 125 -3.41 7.05 -1.60
C TYR A 125 -1.96 6.71 -1.91
N PHE A 126 -1.09 6.83 -0.90
CA PHE A 126 0.33 6.50 -1.01
C PHE A 126 0.78 5.68 0.19
N ALA A 127 1.54 4.62 -0.02
CA ALA A 127 2.22 3.87 1.03
C ALA A 127 3.73 3.91 0.83
N PHE A 128 4.48 4.10 1.93
CA PHE A 128 5.94 4.06 1.88
C PHE A 128 6.44 2.65 1.66
N PRO A 129 7.38 2.46 0.71
CA PRO A 129 8.19 1.24 0.66
C PRO A 129 8.93 1.00 1.97
N TYR A 130 9.11 -0.28 2.33
CA TYR A 130 9.76 -0.74 3.58
C TYR A 130 9.03 -0.35 4.88
N GLY A 131 8.36 0.77 4.95
CA GLY A 131 7.42 1.16 5.98
C GLY A 131 7.94 1.43 7.39
N ARG A 132 9.25 1.40 7.69
CA ARG A 132 9.78 1.78 9.00
C ARG A 132 9.99 3.30 9.10
N LEU A 133 10.02 3.84 10.33
CA LEU A 133 10.23 5.28 10.56
C LEU A 133 11.55 5.78 9.95
N GLU A 134 12.61 4.99 10.06
CA GLU A 134 13.93 5.31 9.49
C GLU A 134 13.97 5.28 7.96
N HIS A 135 12.95 4.70 7.30
CA HIS A 135 12.83 4.65 5.84
C HIS A 135 12.14 5.87 5.23
N ALA A 136 11.75 6.84 6.05
CA ALA A 136 11.19 8.11 5.62
C ALA A 136 11.80 9.25 6.42
N ASN A 137 11.91 10.43 5.84
CA ASN A 137 12.33 11.65 6.50
C ASN A 137 11.30 12.76 6.30
N GLN A 138 11.52 13.91 6.91
CA GLN A 138 10.59 15.04 6.82
C GLN A 138 10.36 15.48 5.36
N SER A 139 11.42 15.52 4.54
CA SER A 139 11.34 15.91 3.13
C SER A 139 10.46 14.96 2.31
N SER A 140 10.62 13.65 2.50
CA SER A 140 9.81 12.65 1.80
C SER A 140 8.34 12.70 2.23
N ILE A 141 8.07 12.98 3.52
CA ILE A 141 6.72 13.19 4.03
C ILE A 141 6.10 14.45 3.41
N ASP A 142 6.84 15.55 3.34
CA ASP A 142 6.36 16.81 2.76
C ASP A 142 6.00 16.63 1.27
N ILE A 143 6.83 15.92 0.51
CA ILE A 143 6.54 15.59 -0.89
C ILE A 143 5.32 14.67 -1.00
N ALA A 144 5.26 13.59 -0.22
CA ALA A 144 4.13 12.67 -0.28
C ALA A 144 2.81 13.38 0.05
N CYS A 145 2.78 14.22 1.09
CA CYS A 145 1.59 14.98 1.48
C CYS A 145 1.23 16.11 0.51
N LYS A 146 2.16 16.56 -0.34
CA LYS A 146 1.87 17.49 -1.45
C LYS A 146 1.06 16.81 -2.55
N TYR A 147 1.35 15.54 -2.84
CA TYR A 147 0.73 14.80 -3.93
C TYR A 147 -0.48 13.98 -3.51
N TYR A 148 -0.47 13.42 -2.30
CA TYR A 148 -1.48 12.45 -1.86
C TYR A 148 -2.23 12.94 -0.63
N LYS A 149 -3.51 12.62 -0.59
CA LYS A 149 -4.40 12.95 0.53
C LYS A 149 -4.20 12.02 1.73
N TYR A 150 -3.90 10.75 1.46
CA TYR A 150 -3.71 9.73 2.47
C TYR A 150 -2.34 9.08 2.30
N VAL A 151 -1.50 9.21 3.32
CA VAL A 151 -0.12 8.71 3.33
C VAL A 151 0.02 7.66 4.41
N PHE A 152 0.53 6.49 4.07
CA PHE A 152 0.59 5.32 4.94
C PHE A 152 2.01 4.86 5.21
N SER A 153 2.22 4.38 6.45
CA SER A 153 3.44 3.71 6.90
C SER A 153 3.07 2.42 7.63
N GLN A 154 4.06 1.55 7.88
CA GLN A 154 3.90 0.36 8.72
C GLN A 154 4.53 0.52 10.11
N SER A 155 5.16 1.63 10.37
CA SER A 155 6.25 1.75 11.34
C SER A 155 5.85 1.85 12.81
N ASP A 156 4.63 2.23 13.12
CA ASP A 156 4.23 2.44 14.51
C ASP A 156 3.03 1.58 14.89
N TYR A 157 3.31 0.51 15.66
CA TYR A 157 2.27 -0.37 16.16
C TYR A 157 1.46 0.20 17.32
N LYS A 158 1.94 1.28 17.96
CA LYS A 158 1.33 1.88 19.14
C LYS A 158 0.41 3.05 18.81
N HIS A 159 0.71 3.79 17.76
CA HIS A 159 -0.04 5.00 17.41
C HIS A 159 -0.68 4.86 16.02
N TYR A 160 -1.89 5.42 15.87
CA TYR A 160 -2.57 5.47 14.57
C TYR A 160 -1.90 6.44 13.61
N PHE A 161 -1.32 7.51 14.12
CA PHE A 161 -0.74 8.59 13.33
C PHE A 161 0.68 8.91 13.75
N SER A 162 1.48 9.37 12.81
CA SER A 162 2.81 9.93 13.02
C SER A 162 3.00 11.23 12.21
N PHE A 163 4.13 11.90 12.37
CA PHE A 163 4.45 13.18 11.72
C PHE A 163 3.36 14.24 11.85
N GLY A 164 2.87 14.46 13.08
CA GLY A 164 1.82 15.45 13.35
C GLY A 164 0.45 15.11 12.75
N GLY A 165 0.13 13.84 12.60
CA GLY A 165 -1.15 13.38 12.05
C GLY A 165 -1.16 13.18 10.54
N ARG A 166 -0.05 13.41 9.86
CA ARG A 166 0.04 13.37 8.39
C ARG A 166 0.24 11.96 7.82
N VAL A 167 0.71 11.02 8.64
CA VAL A 167 0.95 9.63 8.22
C VAL A 167 0.09 8.70 9.05
N ILE A 168 -0.62 7.82 8.36
CA ILE A 168 -1.47 6.77 8.94
C ILE A 168 -0.61 5.52 9.11
N ASN A 169 -0.46 5.06 10.35
CA ASN A 169 0.33 3.88 10.64
C ASN A 169 -0.50 2.60 10.49
N ARG A 170 -0.06 1.71 9.62
CA ARG A 170 -0.65 0.39 9.40
C ARG A 170 -0.10 -0.62 10.41
N ARG A 171 -0.62 -1.82 10.38
CA ARG A 171 -0.06 -3.00 11.03
C ARG A 171 0.32 -3.99 9.96
N HIS A 172 1.59 -4.36 9.95
CA HIS A 172 2.09 -5.43 9.10
C HIS A 172 1.81 -6.78 9.73
N PHE A 173 1.37 -7.74 8.94
CA PHE A 173 1.35 -9.15 9.30
C PHE A 173 1.54 -10.01 8.05
N GLU A 174 2.13 -11.19 8.24
CA GLU A 174 2.37 -12.13 7.17
C GLU A 174 1.31 -13.23 7.15
N PRO A 175 0.91 -13.72 5.97
CA PRO A 175 -0.16 -14.71 5.85
C PRO A 175 0.17 -16.05 6.50
N PHE A 176 1.45 -16.36 6.71
CA PHE A 176 1.91 -17.59 7.38
C PHE A 176 1.98 -17.47 8.92
N TRP A 177 1.70 -16.28 9.48
CA TRP A 177 1.67 -16.12 10.93
C TRP A 177 0.50 -16.91 11.55
N PRO A 178 0.68 -17.50 12.73
CA PRO A 178 -0.41 -18.17 13.42
C PRO A 178 -1.60 -17.22 13.65
N VAL A 179 -2.82 -17.72 13.44
CA VAL A 179 -4.06 -16.95 13.60
C VAL A 179 -4.13 -16.23 14.96
N LYS A 180 -3.60 -16.82 16.02
CA LYS A 180 -3.52 -16.20 17.35
C LYS A 180 -2.71 -14.91 17.38
N HIS A 181 -1.65 -14.79 16.55
CA HIS A 181 -0.87 -13.55 16.43
C HIS A 181 -1.66 -12.47 15.69
N VAL A 182 -2.33 -12.83 14.60
CA VAL A 182 -3.20 -11.90 13.87
C VAL A 182 -4.34 -11.41 14.77
N SER A 183 -5.01 -12.31 15.49
CA SER A 183 -6.07 -11.97 16.46
C SER A 183 -5.56 -11.03 17.56
N TYR A 184 -4.35 -11.29 18.09
CA TYR A 184 -3.72 -10.42 19.07
C TYR A 184 -3.52 -9.00 18.52
N PHE A 185 -2.94 -8.87 17.33
CA PHE A 185 -2.72 -7.55 16.71
C PHE A 185 -4.02 -6.82 16.41
N LEU A 186 -5.05 -7.51 15.98
CA LEU A 186 -6.37 -6.90 15.72
C LEU A 186 -7.06 -6.46 17.02
N SER A 187 -6.83 -7.14 18.14
CA SER A 187 -7.44 -6.80 19.43
C SER A 187 -6.66 -5.71 20.20
N CYS A 188 -5.37 -5.49 19.89
CA CYS A 188 -4.58 -4.45 20.54
C CYS A 188 -5.02 -3.06 20.08
N HIS A 189 -5.39 -2.19 21.04
CA HIS A 189 -5.70 -0.80 20.74
C HIS A 189 -4.41 -0.01 20.46
N LYS A 190 -4.45 0.82 19.41
CA LYS A 190 -3.49 1.89 19.18
C LYS A 190 -3.91 3.15 19.96
N LYS A 191 -2.96 4.00 20.26
CA LYS A 191 -3.18 5.36 20.79
C LYS A 191 -3.30 6.37 19.67
#